data_5a53b0c1e8c307ffdb5d4c76c475d1d8
#
_entry.id   5a53b0c1e8c307ffdb5d4c76c475d1d8
#
_cell.length_a   1.000
_cell.length_b   1.000
_cell.length_c   1.000
_cell.angle_alpha   90.00
_cell.angle_beta   90.00
_cell.angle_gamma   90.00
#
_symmetry.space_group_name_H-M   'P 1'
#
loop_
_entity.id
_entity.type
_entity.pdbx_description
1 polymer ?
#
loop_
_entity_poly.entity_id
_entity_poly.type
_entity_poly.pdbx_seq_one_letter_code
_entity_poly.pdbx_strand_id
1 'polypeptide(L)'
;MIENIFVSPGIHWLSFPEANLNVLCGCPADSVKHLMKKGLIRSIEKEGMTYESGPNAILLSDLKLQNGHFANLAEFPILQMLYRQGMLLPNHPNNTGAKPILIGREDCVQEQMNYIFRGNYGLISVEEMVQAGIDQETAEEMMRLKLRFAFGQIRPSEKLLEGKIIAEGKTEISNGVEVSRLAMNVFRFEHLGESVDVDLNLKNGEDYETPFELEFHNFKREYFSVVHTGEGDGWDVNRPCMASILNYQGKIYLIDAGPNISHSLNAVGVDINEVEGIFHTHAHDDHFAGLTTLIRTDQRIKYYSTSLVRASVTRKLAALMSIEESSFEDFFEVHDLDFNTWNVINGLEVCPVFSPHPVETNILFFRTLWKDGYVEYAHMADIASFEVLEGMITEDPEAPGISRQMFEKTREHYLKPVQLKKIDIGG
;
A
#
# COMPACT_ATOMS: atom_id res chain seq x y z
N MET A 1 -20.66 20.05 19.65
CA MET A 1 -21.60 19.03 19.09
C MET A 1 -20.79 17.99 18.34
N ILE A 2 -20.99 16.70 18.63
CA ILE A 2 -20.33 15.58 17.95
C ILE A 2 -21.02 15.37 16.59
N GLU A 3 -20.26 15.36 15.50
CA GLU A 3 -20.76 15.01 14.17
C GLU A 3 -20.46 13.55 13.89
N ASN A 4 -21.47 12.74 13.48
CA ASN A 4 -21.31 11.36 13.07
C ASN A 4 -21.86 11.17 11.66
N ILE A 5 -20.99 10.79 10.72
CA ILE A 5 -21.34 10.56 9.32
C ILE A 5 -21.11 9.08 9.00
N PHE A 6 -22.16 8.40 8.54
CA PHE A 6 -22.01 7.08 7.91
C PHE A 6 -21.37 7.25 6.53
N VAL A 7 -20.21 6.63 6.33
CA VAL A 7 -19.43 6.74 5.08
C VAL A 7 -19.77 5.59 4.15
N SER A 8 -19.63 4.36 4.61
CA SER A 8 -19.89 3.11 3.91
C SER A 8 -20.06 1.99 4.94
N PRO A 9 -20.56 0.78 4.61
CA PRO A 9 -20.58 -0.33 5.55
C PRO A 9 -19.24 -0.53 6.27
N GLY A 10 -19.26 -0.54 7.60
CA GLY A 10 -18.08 -0.66 8.45
C GLY A 10 -17.19 0.57 8.51
N ILE A 11 -17.59 1.70 7.91
CA ILE A 11 -16.81 2.96 7.92
C ILE A 11 -17.68 4.12 8.39
N HIS A 12 -17.23 4.81 9.45
CA HIS A 12 -17.85 6.04 9.96
C HIS A 12 -16.79 7.14 10.09
N TRP A 13 -17.28 8.36 10.08
CA TRP A 13 -16.50 9.56 10.39
C TRP A 13 -17.09 10.22 11.62
N LEU A 14 -16.25 10.49 12.62
CA LEU A 14 -16.60 11.32 13.76
C LEU A 14 -15.78 12.60 13.74
N SER A 15 -16.43 13.74 14.00
CA SER A 15 -15.75 15.03 14.19
C SER A 15 -16.09 15.61 15.55
N PHE A 16 -15.04 16.09 16.25
CA PHE A 16 -15.08 16.78 17.53
C PHE A 16 -14.42 18.13 17.36
N PRO A 17 -15.12 19.15 16.82
CA PRO A 17 -14.52 20.43 16.46
C PRO A 17 -13.82 21.13 17.62
N GLU A 18 -14.42 21.10 18.82
CA GLU A 18 -13.88 21.72 20.04
C GLU A 18 -12.58 21.04 20.52
N ALA A 19 -12.39 19.77 20.16
CA ALA A 19 -11.18 19.01 20.47
C ALA A 19 -10.17 18.98 19.32
N ASN A 20 -10.49 19.56 18.16
CA ASN A 20 -9.72 19.45 16.92
C ASN A 20 -9.38 17.97 16.59
N LEU A 21 -10.36 17.08 16.75
CA LEU A 21 -10.21 15.64 16.54
C LEU A 21 -11.19 15.16 15.48
N ASN A 22 -10.68 14.50 14.44
CA ASN A 22 -11.43 13.83 13.40
C ASN A 22 -11.04 12.36 13.38
N VAL A 23 -11.99 11.47 13.57
CA VAL A 23 -11.74 10.03 13.69
C VAL A 23 -12.32 9.30 12.48
N LEU A 24 -11.48 8.61 11.74
CA LEU A 24 -11.90 7.56 10.82
C LEU A 24 -12.19 6.31 11.66
N CYS A 25 -13.45 5.87 11.73
CA CYS A 25 -13.85 4.67 12.44
C CYS A 25 -14.02 3.52 11.44
N GLY A 26 -13.15 2.49 11.54
CA GLY A 26 -13.01 1.43 10.55
C GLY A 26 -12.16 1.87 9.33
N CYS A 27 -11.19 1.06 8.96
CA CYS A 27 -10.28 1.37 7.85
C CYS A 27 -10.03 0.15 6.94
N PRO A 28 -11.10 -0.45 6.36
CA PRO A 28 -10.93 -1.47 5.33
C PRO A 28 -10.29 -0.89 4.06
N ALA A 29 -10.09 -1.73 3.06
CA ALA A 29 -9.56 -1.34 1.75
C ALA A 29 -10.24 -0.09 1.17
N ASP A 30 -9.46 0.81 0.58
CA ASP A 30 -9.92 2.05 -0.08
C ASP A 30 -10.70 3.04 0.84
N SER A 31 -10.56 2.96 2.16
CA SER A 31 -11.26 3.85 3.10
C SER A 31 -10.97 5.34 2.84
N VAL A 32 -9.75 5.70 2.43
CA VAL A 32 -9.38 7.08 2.04
C VAL A 32 -10.20 7.57 0.85
N LYS A 33 -10.36 6.73 -0.19
CA LYS A 33 -11.17 7.08 -1.37
C LYS A 33 -12.64 7.31 -1.01
N HIS A 34 -13.18 6.53 -0.08
CA HIS A 34 -14.53 6.76 0.45
C HIS A 34 -14.65 8.12 1.15
N LEU A 35 -13.67 8.50 1.98
CA LEU A 35 -13.65 9.82 2.63
C LEU A 35 -13.54 10.95 1.62
N MET A 36 -12.69 10.82 0.59
CA MET A 36 -12.57 11.81 -0.50
C MET A 36 -13.87 11.95 -1.27
N LYS A 37 -14.52 10.86 -1.62
CA LYS A 37 -15.81 10.86 -2.34
C LYS A 37 -16.94 11.50 -1.54
N LYS A 38 -16.91 11.41 -0.21
CA LYS A 38 -17.84 12.09 0.71
C LYS A 38 -17.46 13.55 0.98
N GLY A 39 -16.32 14.04 0.47
CA GLY A 39 -15.83 15.40 0.72
C GLY A 39 -15.32 15.62 2.15
N LEU A 40 -14.99 14.55 2.87
CA LEU A 40 -14.40 14.58 4.23
C LEU A 40 -12.89 14.77 4.19
N ILE A 41 -12.25 14.30 3.12
CA ILE A 41 -10.91 14.71 2.72
C ILE A 41 -11.06 15.67 1.55
N ARG A 42 -10.50 16.87 1.68
CA ARG A 42 -10.57 17.92 0.67
C ARG A 42 -9.32 18.78 0.70
N SER A 43 -9.00 19.40 -0.42
CA SER A 43 -7.93 20.37 -0.51
C SER A 43 -8.27 21.60 0.34
N ILE A 44 -7.29 22.06 1.12
CA ILE A 44 -7.36 23.30 1.91
C ILE A 44 -6.13 24.15 1.59
N GLU A 45 -6.27 25.47 1.73
CA GLU A 45 -5.18 26.41 1.58
C GLU A 45 -4.90 27.07 2.94
N LYS A 46 -3.65 27.01 3.39
CA LYS A 46 -3.21 27.65 4.63
C LYS A 46 -1.76 28.10 4.48
N GLU A 47 -1.47 29.34 4.88
CA GLU A 47 -0.13 29.90 4.85
C GLU A 47 0.55 29.86 3.47
N GLY A 48 -0.25 29.96 2.39
CA GLY A 48 0.23 29.90 1.00
C GLY A 48 0.59 28.49 0.50
N MET A 49 0.27 27.45 1.26
CA MET A 49 0.43 26.05 0.87
C MET A 49 -0.93 25.39 0.70
N THR A 50 -1.07 24.61 -0.35
CA THR A 50 -2.24 23.76 -0.60
C THR A 50 -1.93 22.33 -0.16
N TYR A 51 -2.78 21.78 0.70
CA TYR A 51 -2.66 20.40 1.18
C TYR A 51 -4.03 19.82 1.53
N GLU A 52 -4.11 18.56 1.90
CA GLU A 52 -5.38 17.90 2.21
C GLU A 52 -5.75 18.06 3.69
N SER A 53 -7.05 18.23 3.94
CA SER A 53 -7.64 17.94 5.26
C SER A 53 -7.84 16.45 5.41
N GLY A 54 -8.29 15.99 6.59
CA GLY A 54 -8.61 14.58 6.78
C GLY A 54 -8.74 14.20 8.25
N PRO A 55 -8.74 12.89 8.54
CA PRO A 55 -8.71 12.40 9.90
C PRO A 55 -7.35 12.69 10.55
N ASN A 56 -7.29 12.73 11.87
CA ASN A 56 -6.04 12.71 12.64
C ASN A 56 -6.01 11.55 13.64
N ALA A 57 -7.08 10.71 13.64
CA ALA A 57 -7.15 9.48 14.39
C ALA A 57 -7.89 8.39 13.60
N ILE A 58 -7.59 7.13 13.89
CA ILE A 58 -8.26 5.95 13.33
C ILE A 58 -8.72 5.07 14.48
N LEU A 59 -10.01 4.73 14.53
CA LEU A 59 -10.53 3.66 15.36
C LEU A 59 -10.47 2.35 14.57
N LEU A 60 -9.69 1.40 15.07
CA LEU A 60 -9.55 0.07 14.48
C LEU A 60 -10.73 -0.83 14.83
N SER A 61 -11.09 -1.72 13.91
CA SER A 61 -12.00 -2.84 14.19
C SER A 61 -11.37 -3.81 15.19
N ASP A 62 -12.17 -4.35 16.10
CA ASP A 62 -11.75 -5.46 16.98
C ASP A 62 -11.50 -6.77 16.22
N LEU A 63 -12.15 -6.91 15.06
CA LEU A 63 -12.06 -8.08 14.19
C LEU A 63 -11.01 -7.84 13.13
N LYS A 64 -10.10 -8.80 12.93
CA LYS A 64 -9.14 -8.76 11.81
C LYS A 64 -9.85 -8.95 10.47
N LEU A 65 -10.83 -9.84 10.44
CA LEU A 65 -11.58 -10.20 9.24
C LEU A 65 -13.08 -10.05 9.49
N GLN A 66 -13.79 -9.50 8.51
CA GLN A 66 -15.25 -9.51 8.43
C GLN A 66 -15.66 -9.97 7.02
N ASN A 67 -16.55 -10.97 6.94
CA ASN A 67 -17.01 -11.56 5.67
C ASN A 67 -15.85 -11.95 4.72
N GLY A 68 -14.70 -12.34 5.31
CA GLY A 68 -13.51 -12.75 4.57
C GLY A 68 -12.60 -11.62 4.09
N HIS A 69 -12.90 -10.35 4.40
CA HIS A 69 -12.06 -9.20 4.08
C HIS A 69 -11.37 -8.65 5.33
N PHE A 70 -10.15 -8.13 5.17
CA PHE A 70 -9.43 -7.47 6.25
C PHE A 70 -10.15 -6.17 6.64
N ALA A 71 -10.43 -6.03 7.94
CA ALA A 71 -11.15 -4.89 8.49
C ALA A 71 -10.24 -3.70 8.82
N ASN A 72 -8.93 -3.94 8.92
CA ASN A 72 -7.91 -2.93 9.24
C ASN A 72 -6.78 -2.97 8.22
N LEU A 73 -6.72 -1.97 7.36
CA LEU A 73 -5.66 -1.67 6.41
C LEU A 73 -5.31 -0.19 6.57
N ALA A 74 -4.65 0.14 7.69
CA ALA A 74 -4.49 1.53 8.11
C ALA A 74 -3.32 2.27 7.43
N GLU A 75 -2.55 1.64 6.55
CA GLU A 75 -1.39 2.27 5.91
C GLU A 75 -1.79 3.51 5.10
N PHE A 76 -2.69 3.38 4.12
CA PHE A 76 -3.09 4.53 3.30
C PHE A 76 -3.70 5.68 4.11
N PRO A 77 -4.61 5.45 5.06
CA PRO A 77 -5.09 6.51 5.94
C PRO A 77 -3.97 7.21 6.71
N ILE A 78 -2.99 6.47 7.19
CA ILE A 78 -1.83 7.04 7.89
C ILE A 78 -0.89 7.79 6.93
N LEU A 79 -0.62 7.26 5.73
CA LEU A 79 0.18 7.97 4.72
C LEU A 79 -0.50 9.27 4.28
N GLN A 80 -1.83 9.29 4.19
CA GLN A 80 -2.59 10.52 3.96
C GLN A 80 -2.33 11.56 5.06
N MET A 81 -2.35 11.16 6.33
CA MET A 81 -2.04 12.06 7.45
C MET A 81 -0.58 12.54 7.43
N LEU A 82 0.36 11.62 7.25
CA LEU A 82 1.79 11.93 7.30
C LEU A 82 2.24 12.83 6.14
N TYR A 83 1.79 12.53 4.92
CA TYR A 83 2.31 13.14 3.70
C TYR A 83 1.33 14.11 3.05
N ARG A 84 0.07 13.73 2.80
CA ARG A 84 -0.92 14.58 2.12
C ARG A 84 -1.45 15.70 3.01
N GLN A 85 -1.60 15.43 4.31
CA GLN A 85 -1.87 16.49 5.31
C GLN A 85 -0.57 17.19 5.78
N GLY A 86 0.60 16.61 5.51
CA GLY A 86 1.90 17.21 5.83
C GLY A 86 2.36 17.07 7.27
N MET A 87 1.78 16.16 8.08
CA MET A 87 2.14 16.00 9.50
C MET A 87 3.61 15.59 9.72
N LEU A 88 4.25 14.98 8.70
CA LEU A 88 5.65 14.53 8.74
C LEU A 88 6.59 15.41 7.89
N LEU A 89 6.05 16.18 6.93
CA LEU A 89 6.87 16.90 5.96
C LEU A 89 7.67 18.03 6.64
N PRO A 90 8.99 18.12 6.40
CA PRO A 90 9.80 19.21 6.94
C PRO A 90 9.27 20.60 6.52
N ASN A 91 9.22 21.54 7.46
CA ASN A 91 8.76 22.92 7.25
C ASN A 91 7.30 23.06 6.79
N HIS A 92 6.49 22.01 6.91
CA HIS A 92 5.06 22.09 6.59
C HIS A 92 4.27 22.70 7.75
N PRO A 93 3.27 23.59 7.49
CA PRO A 93 2.48 24.26 8.55
C PRO A 93 1.68 23.30 9.42
N ASN A 94 1.40 22.07 8.95
CA ASN A 94 0.72 21.05 9.73
C ASN A 94 1.68 20.11 10.48
N ASN A 95 2.99 20.25 10.30
CA ASN A 95 4.00 19.50 11.07
C ASN A 95 4.22 20.18 12.43
N THR A 96 3.26 20.03 13.32
CA THR A 96 3.25 20.63 14.66
C THR A 96 3.90 19.76 15.73
N GLY A 97 4.34 18.56 15.36
CA GLY A 97 4.78 17.51 16.29
C GLY A 97 3.66 16.60 16.78
N ALA A 98 2.40 16.88 16.43
CA ALA A 98 1.29 15.97 16.63
C ALA A 98 1.48 14.71 15.74
N LYS A 99 1.00 13.56 16.24
CA LYS A 99 1.11 12.28 15.53
C LYS A 99 -0.30 11.78 15.18
N PRO A 100 -0.45 11.06 14.07
CA PRO A 100 -1.66 10.28 13.85
C PRO A 100 -1.91 9.31 15.00
N ILE A 101 -3.17 9.16 15.41
CA ILE A 101 -3.57 8.33 16.55
C ILE A 101 -4.21 7.04 16.04
N LEU A 102 -3.72 5.89 16.49
CA LEU A 102 -4.38 4.59 16.33
C LEU A 102 -5.09 4.23 17.62
N ILE A 103 -6.40 3.96 17.53
CA ILE A 103 -7.26 3.66 18.66
C ILE A 103 -7.78 2.24 18.53
N GLY A 104 -7.65 1.39 19.53
CA GLY A 104 -8.15 0.02 19.47
C GLY A 104 -7.65 -0.86 20.60
N ARG A 105 -7.83 -2.16 20.44
CA ARG A 105 -7.23 -3.16 21.31
C ARG A 105 -5.70 -3.16 21.13
N GLU A 106 -4.99 -3.56 22.16
CA GLU A 106 -3.52 -3.56 22.17
C GLU A 106 -2.93 -4.37 21.01
N ASP A 107 -3.43 -5.58 20.78
CA ASP A 107 -3.00 -6.47 19.70
C ASP A 107 -3.26 -5.85 18.32
N CYS A 108 -4.43 -5.24 18.10
CA CYS A 108 -4.78 -4.57 16.83
C CYS A 108 -3.91 -3.33 16.59
N VAL A 109 -3.68 -2.51 17.61
CA VAL A 109 -2.84 -1.31 17.50
C VAL A 109 -1.39 -1.70 17.18
N GLN A 110 -0.83 -2.70 17.89
CA GLN A 110 0.55 -3.14 17.65
C GLN A 110 0.72 -3.74 16.25
N GLU A 111 -0.23 -4.55 15.81
CA GLU A 111 -0.26 -5.12 14.45
C GLU A 111 -0.25 -4.02 13.39
N GLN A 112 -1.15 -3.04 13.50
CA GLN A 112 -1.24 -1.96 12.53
C GLN A 112 -0.01 -1.03 12.58
N MET A 113 0.58 -0.77 13.75
CA MET A 113 1.83 -0.04 13.86
C MET A 113 2.98 -0.73 13.10
N ASN A 114 3.10 -2.05 13.23
CA ASN A 114 4.12 -2.82 12.52
C ASN A 114 3.84 -2.87 11.00
N TYR A 115 2.58 -3.07 10.62
CA TYR A 115 2.14 -3.08 9.24
C TYR A 115 2.45 -1.77 8.51
N ILE A 116 2.05 -0.63 9.10
CA ILE A 116 2.33 0.70 8.59
C ILE A 116 3.83 0.96 8.51
N PHE A 117 4.59 0.56 9.53
CA PHE A 117 6.03 0.73 9.55
C PHE A 117 6.72 -0.01 8.40
N ARG A 118 6.32 -1.27 8.14
CA ARG A 118 6.84 -2.07 7.03
C ARG A 118 6.35 -1.57 5.66
N GLY A 119 5.13 -1.05 5.58
CA GLY A 119 4.63 -0.39 4.38
C GLY A 119 5.38 0.89 4.04
N ASN A 120 5.65 1.72 5.04
CA ASN A 120 6.34 3.00 4.85
C ASN A 120 7.85 2.85 4.55
N TYR A 121 8.50 1.82 5.10
CA TYR A 121 9.96 1.70 5.02
C TYR A 121 10.47 0.41 4.37
N GLY A 122 9.65 -0.63 4.19
CA GLY A 122 10.10 -1.93 3.69
C GLY A 122 11.18 -2.55 4.58
N LEU A 123 12.34 -2.86 4.01
CA LEU A 123 13.54 -3.29 4.72
C LEU A 123 14.24 -2.08 5.35
N ILE A 124 14.65 -2.20 6.60
CA ILE A 124 15.06 -1.03 7.41
C ILE A 124 16.55 -0.97 7.72
N SER A 125 17.32 -1.94 7.28
CA SER A 125 18.77 -1.96 7.49
C SER A 125 19.50 -2.66 6.36
N VAL A 126 20.80 -2.39 6.26
CA VAL A 126 21.72 -3.06 5.34
C VAL A 126 21.71 -4.58 5.59
N GLU A 127 21.69 -5.00 6.86
CA GLU A 127 21.67 -6.41 7.25
C GLU A 127 20.42 -7.12 6.72
N GLU A 128 19.24 -6.48 6.77
CA GLU A 128 18.02 -7.05 6.20
C GLU A 128 18.11 -7.23 4.68
N MET A 129 18.74 -6.29 3.97
CA MET A 129 18.95 -6.37 2.52
C MET A 129 19.99 -7.45 2.16
N VAL A 130 21.06 -7.56 2.93
CA VAL A 130 22.06 -8.63 2.76
C VAL A 130 21.46 -10.00 3.02
N GLN A 131 20.63 -10.15 4.06
CA GLN A 131 19.89 -11.39 4.32
C GLN A 131 18.93 -11.74 3.17
N ALA A 132 18.41 -10.76 2.46
CA ALA A 132 17.59 -10.95 1.27
C ALA A 132 18.43 -11.28 0.01
N GLY A 133 19.76 -11.43 0.14
CA GLY A 133 20.64 -11.87 -0.95
C GLY A 133 21.31 -10.75 -1.76
N ILE A 134 21.25 -9.51 -1.29
CA ILE A 134 21.94 -8.37 -1.92
C ILE A 134 23.35 -8.27 -1.36
N ASP A 135 24.32 -7.95 -2.21
CA ASP A 135 25.69 -7.69 -1.75
C ASP A 135 25.77 -6.43 -0.89
N GLN A 136 26.79 -6.38 -0.03
CA GLN A 136 26.95 -5.33 0.98
C GLN A 136 27.01 -3.91 0.37
N GLU A 137 27.77 -3.72 -0.72
CA GLU A 137 27.95 -2.41 -1.34
C GLU A 137 26.63 -1.88 -1.95
N THR A 138 25.93 -2.74 -2.66
CA THR A 138 24.60 -2.43 -3.21
C THR A 138 23.57 -2.15 -2.10
N ALA A 139 23.58 -2.94 -1.01
CA ALA A 139 22.68 -2.73 0.11
C ALA A 139 22.92 -1.39 0.82
N GLU A 140 24.19 -0.99 0.98
CA GLU A 140 24.55 0.32 1.55
C GLU A 140 24.08 1.47 0.64
N GLU A 141 24.24 1.36 -0.68
CA GLU A 141 23.72 2.37 -1.61
C GLU A 141 22.20 2.46 -1.58
N MET A 142 21.50 1.32 -1.56
CA MET A 142 20.04 1.28 -1.44
C MET A 142 19.56 1.90 -0.11
N MET A 143 20.29 1.68 0.97
CA MET A 143 19.96 2.28 2.27
C MET A 143 20.13 3.80 2.25
N ARG A 144 21.17 4.35 1.61
CA ARG A 144 21.34 5.80 1.44
C ARG A 144 20.21 6.43 0.65
N LEU A 145 19.76 5.76 -0.44
CA LEU A 145 18.57 6.17 -1.20
C LEU A 145 17.33 6.19 -0.30
N LYS A 146 17.08 5.12 0.44
CA LYS A 146 15.95 5.02 1.38
C LYS A 146 15.98 6.12 2.43
N LEU A 147 17.14 6.42 3.01
CA LEU A 147 17.30 7.52 3.94
C LEU A 147 16.98 8.88 3.30
N ARG A 148 17.25 9.06 2.00
CA ARG A 148 16.87 10.28 1.28
C ARG A 148 15.35 10.45 1.23
N PHE A 149 14.62 9.42 0.90
CA PHE A 149 13.15 9.42 0.93
C PHE A 149 12.59 9.58 2.35
N ALA A 150 13.27 9.02 3.35
CA ALA A 150 12.87 9.07 4.76
C ALA A 150 13.34 10.35 5.50
N PHE A 151 13.69 11.42 4.78
CA PHE A 151 14.17 12.69 5.35
C PHE A 151 15.38 12.51 6.30
N GLY A 152 16.30 11.63 5.95
CA GLY A 152 17.54 11.35 6.63
C GLY A 152 17.47 10.31 7.74
N GLN A 153 16.30 9.78 8.09
CA GLN A 153 16.21 8.76 9.16
C GLN A 153 14.98 7.86 9.04
N ILE A 154 15.16 6.58 9.35
CA ILE A 154 14.05 5.66 9.62
C ILE A 154 13.60 5.87 11.06
N ARG A 155 12.36 6.29 11.25
CA ARG A 155 11.79 6.58 12.58
C ARG A 155 11.02 5.37 13.09
N PRO A 156 11.24 4.90 14.33
CA PRO A 156 10.43 3.87 14.95
C PRO A 156 8.92 4.24 14.94
N SER A 157 8.06 3.23 14.92
CA SER A 157 6.59 3.42 14.84
C SER A 157 6.07 4.40 15.90
N GLU A 158 6.58 4.32 17.13
CA GLU A 158 6.16 5.15 18.26
C GLU A 158 6.59 6.62 18.11
N LYS A 159 7.51 6.91 17.18
CA LYS A 159 7.89 8.28 16.81
C LYS A 159 7.02 8.85 15.71
N LEU A 160 6.41 8.00 14.89
CA LEU A 160 5.50 8.39 13.80
C LEU A 160 4.06 8.43 14.26
N LEU A 161 3.63 7.51 15.12
CA LEU A 161 2.25 7.25 15.50
C LEU A 161 2.08 7.29 17.00
N GLU A 162 0.85 7.53 17.46
CA GLU A 162 0.44 7.40 18.86
C GLU A 162 -0.60 6.29 18.97
N GLY A 163 -0.34 5.27 19.81
CA GLY A 163 -1.31 4.22 20.12
C GLY A 163 -2.15 4.58 21.34
N LYS A 164 -3.47 4.50 21.22
CA LYS A 164 -4.43 4.63 22.33
C LYS A 164 -5.12 3.29 22.53
N ILE A 165 -4.72 2.59 23.57
CA ILE A 165 -5.27 1.27 23.89
C ILE A 165 -6.58 1.43 24.66
N ILE A 166 -7.67 0.87 24.11
CA ILE A 166 -8.96 0.83 24.79
C ILE A 166 -8.90 -0.24 25.88
N ALA A 167 -8.79 0.21 27.14
CA ALA A 167 -8.83 -0.64 28.32
C ALA A 167 -10.27 -0.92 28.78
N GLU A 168 -10.43 -1.65 29.89
CA GLU A 168 -11.71 -1.73 30.58
C GLU A 168 -12.13 -0.33 31.07
N GLY A 169 -13.34 0.11 30.67
CA GLY A 169 -13.86 1.43 30.97
C GLY A 169 -13.59 2.46 29.87
N LYS A 170 -13.40 3.72 30.28
CA LYS A 170 -13.16 4.85 29.38
C LYS A 170 -11.67 5.10 29.17
N THR A 171 -11.29 5.37 27.94
CA THR A 171 -9.94 5.77 27.54
C THR A 171 -9.98 7.16 26.91
N GLU A 172 -9.21 8.11 27.42
CA GLU A 172 -9.06 9.43 26.80
C GLU A 172 -8.19 9.33 25.54
N ILE A 173 -8.72 9.84 24.44
CA ILE A 173 -8.02 9.91 23.16
C ILE A 173 -7.20 11.20 23.07
N SER A 174 -7.88 12.34 23.11
CA SER A 174 -7.28 13.68 23.02
C SER A 174 -8.28 14.73 23.46
N ASN A 175 -7.82 15.77 24.15
CA ASN A 175 -8.58 16.98 24.48
C ASN A 175 -9.98 16.69 25.11
N GLY A 176 -10.04 15.72 26.03
CA GLY A 176 -11.24 15.35 26.76
C GLY A 176 -12.24 14.51 25.95
N VAL A 177 -11.88 14.05 24.77
CA VAL A 177 -12.64 13.02 24.05
C VAL A 177 -12.31 11.66 24.61
N GLU A 178 -13.31 10.95 25.09
CA GLU A 178 -13.19 9.61 25.66
C GLU A 178 -13.84 8.56 24.75
N VAL A 179 -13.29 7.36 24.72
CA VAL A 179 -13.87 6.20 24.05
C VAL A 179 -14.01 5.05 25.04
N SER A 180 -15.09 4.30 24.91
CA SER A 180 -15.31 3.02 25.61
C SER A 180 -15.83 1.97 24.64
N ARG A 181 -15.47 0.71 24.90
CA ARG A 181 -15.93 -0.44 24.14
C ARG A 181 -17.19 -1.00 24.79
N LEU A 182 -18.31 -0.97 24.09
CA LEU A 182 -19.61 -1.48 24.58
C LEU A 182 -19.78 -2.98 24.32
N ALA A 183 -19.33 -3.42 23.13
CA ALA A 183 -19.36 -4.80 22.67
C ALA A 183 -18.30 -5.00 21.59
N MET A 184 -18.19 -6.20 21.03
CA MET A 184 -17.32 -6.47 19.88
C MET A 184 -17.67 -5.53 18.73
N ASN A 185 -16.69 -4.72 18.28
CA ASN A 185 -16.83 -3.71 17.23
C ASN A 185 -17.84 -2.59 17.52
N VAL A 186 -18.33 -2.44 18.74
CA VAL A 186 -19.28 -1.37 19.14
C VAL A 186 -18.63 -0.48 20.17
N PHE A 187 -18.52 0.79 19.84
CA PHE A 187 -17.78 1.77 20.63
C PHE A 187 -18.65 3.00 20.94
N ARG A 188 -18.47 3.57 22.12
CA ARG A 188 -19.08 4.84 22.52
C ARG A 188 -18.01 5.90 22.66
N PHE A 189 -18.21 7.03 22.00
CA PHE A 189 -17.41 8.25 22.17
C PHE A 189 -18.20 9.24 23.01
N GLU A 190 -17.51 9.94 23.88
CA GLU A 190 -18.10 10.94 24.77
C GLU A 190 -17.23 12.21 24.78
N HIS A 191 -17.86 13.38 24.71
CA HIS A 191 -17.20 14.68 24.81
C HIS A 191 -18.18 15.76 25.26
N LEU A 192 -17.81 16.56 26.27
CA LEU A 192 -18.61 17.70 26.78
C LEU A 192 -20.08 17.36 27.11
N GLY A 193 -20.31 16.16 27.62
CA GLY A 193 -21.64 15.68 28.01
C GLY A 193 -22.48 15.10 26.85
N GLU A 194 -21.98 15.11 25.65
CA GLU A 194 -22.59 14.42 24.49
C GLU A 194 -21.97 13.04 24.31
N SER A 195 -22.73 12.10 23.75
CA SER A 195 -22.22 10.77 23.40
C SER A 195 -22.74 10.29 22.05
N VAL A 196 -21.94 9.45 21.37
CA VAL A 196 -22.32 8.80 20.12
C VAL A 196 -21.79 7.37 20.08
N ASP A 197 -22.60 6.46 19.60
CA ASP A 197 -22.22 5.05 19.41
C ASP A 197 -21.88 4.80 17.96
N VAL A 198 -20.82 4.02 17.73
CA VAL A 198 -20.36 3.56 16.41
C VAL A 198 -20.33 2.05 16.42
N ASP A 199 -20.98 1.44 15.46
CA ASP A 199 -20.98 -0.01 15.21
C ASP A 199 -20.23 -0.30 13.91
N LEU A 200 -19.07 -0.96 14.00
CA LEU A 200 -18.24 -1.34 12.86
C LEU A 200 -18.56 -2.74 12.33
N ASN A 201 -19.56 -3.42 12.88
CA ASN A 201 -19.98 -4.72 12.38
C ASN A 201 -20.69 -4.58 11.03
N LEU A 202 -20.33 -5.44 10.09
CA LEU A 202 -21.10 -5.63 8.87
C LEU A 202 -22.36 -6.44 9.21
N LYS A 203 -23.52 -6.00 8.72
CA LYS A 203 -24.79 -6.73 8.89
C LYS A 203 -24.83 -7.95 7.98
N ASN A 204 -25.79 -8.83 8.21
CA ASN A 204 -26.02 -10.00 7.35
C ASN A 204 -26.27 -9.56 5.89
N GLY A 205 -25.42 -10.04 4.99
CA GLY A 205 -25.52 -9.72 3.57
C GLY A 205 -24.87 -8.40 3.17
N GLU A 206 -24.29 -7.65 4.11
CA GLU A 206 -23.41 -6.51 3.81
C GLU A 206 -21.96 -6.99 3.60
N ASP A 207 -21.25 -6.26 2.76
CA ASP A 207 -19.81 -6.40 2.55
C ASP A 207 -19.17 -5.01 2.51
N TYR A 208 -17.84 -4.94 2.57
CA TYR A 208 -17.13 -3.69 2.31
C TYR A 208 -17.34 -3.30 0.85
N GLU A 209 -17.82 -2.08 0.64
CA GLU A 209 -18.09 -1.56 -0.70
C GLU A 209 -16.81 -1.00 -1.35
N THR A 210 -16.76 -1.07 -2.68
CA THR A 210 -15.74 -0.33 -3.44
C THR A 210 -16.18 1.12 -3.64
N PRO A 211 -15.28 2.10 -3.58
CA PRO A 211 -15.63 3.52 -3.81
C PRO A 211 -15.90 3.86 -5.28
N PHE A 212 -15.67 2.95 -6.21
CA PHE A 212 -15.84 3.11 -7.64
C PHE A 212 -16.72 1.99 -8.21
N GLU A 213 -17.36 2.28 -9.35
CA GLU A 213 -18.09 1.29 -10.12
C GLU A 213 -17.28 0.88 -11.35
N LEU A 214 -17.32 -0.40 -11.69
CA LEU A 214 -16.68 -0.93 -12.90
C LEU A 214 -17.74 -1.57 -13.78
N GLU A 215 -17.73 -1.20 -15.06
CA GLU A 215 -18.52 -1.89 -16.06
C GLU A 215 -17.89 -3.25 -16.40
N PHE A 216 -18.75 -4.21 -16.77
CA PHE A 216 -18.26 -5.52 -17.19
C PHE A 216 -17.69 -5.46 -18.62
N HIS A 217 -16.46 -5.89 -18.77
CA HIS A 217 -15.74 -6.00 -20.03
C HIS A 217 -15.12 -7.39 -20.17
N ASN A 218 -15.56 -8.15 -21.15
CA ASN A 218 -14.89 -9.42 -21.46
C ASN A 218 -13.69 -9.12 -22.39
N PHE A 219 -12.50 -9.58 -22.00
CA PHE A 219 -11.32 -9.45 -22.85
C PHE A 219 -10.97 -10.77 -23.53
N LYS A 220 -10.39 -10.67 -24.71
CA LYS A 220 -9.92 -11.83 -25.45
C LYS A 220 -8.55 -12.28 -24.91
N ARG A 221 -8.46 -13.55 -24.54
CA ARG A 221 -7.20 -14.17 -24.08
C ARG A 221 -6.31 -14.46 -25.29
N GLU A 222 -5.54 -13.49 -25.72
CA GLU A 222 -4.58 -13.62 -26.81
C GLU A 222 -3.35 -14.43 -26.35
N TYR A 223 -2.48 -14.83 -27.28
CA TYR A 223 -1.24 -15.54 -26.95
C TYR A 223 -0.37 -14.79 -25.93
N PHE A 224 -0.23 -13.46 -26.13
CA PHE A 224 0.45 -12.55 -25.21
C PHE A 224 -0.29 -11.22 -25.25
N SER A 225 -0.86 -10.84 -24.13
CA SER A 225 -1.59 -9.57 -23.98
C SER A 225 -1.56 -9.05 -22.55
N VAL A 226 -1.75 -7.75 -22.43
CA VAL A 226 -1.85 -7.04 -21.14
C VAL A 226 -3.17 -6.31 -21.06
N VAL A 227 -3.87 -6.47 -19.94
CA VAL A 227 -5.09 -5.74 -19.62
C VAL A 227 -4.83 -4.94 -18.34
N HIS A 228 -4.99 -3.63 -18.41
CA HIS A 228 -4.90 -2.78 -17.24
C HIS A 228 -6.23 -2.80 -16.51
N THR A 229 -6.25 -3.36 -15.31
CA THR A 229 -7.44 -3.45 -14.45
C THR A 229 -7.44 -2.41 -13.35
N GLY A 230 -6.32 -1.75 -13.13
CA GLY A 230 -6.16 -0.67 -12.18
C GLY A 230 -5.06 0.29 -12.65
N GLU A 231 -5.43 1.54 -12.88
CA GLU A 231 -4.53 2.61 -13.32
C GLU A 231 -4.48 3.76 -12.31
N GLY A 232 -5.39 3.73 -11.32
CA GLY A 232 -5.42 4.69 -10.23
C GLY A 232 -4.41 4.35 -9.16
N ASP A 233 -3.81 5.36 -8.59
CA ASP A 233 -3.08 5.26 -7.33
C ASP A 233 -4.06 5.15 -6.14
N GLY A 234 -3.55 5.06 -4.92
CA GLY A 234 -4.37 5.00 -3.72
C GLY A 234 -5.27 6.24 -3.50
N TRP A 235 -5.08 7.29 -4.27
CA TRP A 235 -5.75 8.59 -4.15
C TRP A 235 -6.79 8.85 -5.24
N ASP A 236 -6.79 8.10 -6.33
CA ASP A 236 -7.81 8.25 -7.38
C ASP A 236 -9.14 7.63 -6.98
N VAL A 237 -10.13 8.46 -6.70
CA VAL A 237 -11.44 8.03 -6.17
C VAL A 237 -12.32 7.31 -7.19
N ASN A 238 -12.00 7.40 -8.48
CA ASN A 238 -12.84 6.89 -9.57
C ASN A 238 -12.31 5.61 -10.19
N ARG A 239 -11.10 5.19 -9.82
CA ARG A 239 -10.42 4.05 -10.43
C ARG A 239 -9.86 3.10 -9.39
N PRO A 240 -9.77 1.79 -9.71
CA PRO A 240 -9.03 0.83 -8.91
C PRO A 240 -7.58 1.23 -8.74
N CYS A 241 -6.96 0.76 -7.67
CA CYS A 241 -5.51 0.84 -7.50
C CYS A 241 -4.77 -0.02 -8.52
N MET A 242 -3.43 0.07 -8.52
CA MET A 242 -2.59 -0.61 -9.49
C MET A 242 -2.81 -2.12 -9.54
N ALA A 243 -3.16 -2.60 -10.71
CA ALA A 243 -3.09 -4.01 -11.09
C ALA A 243 -3.09 -4.11 -12.62
N SER A 244 -2.44 -5.14 -13.13
CA SER A 244 -2.52 -5.49 -14.55
C SER A 244 -2.64 -6.99 -14.69
N ILE A 245 -3.42 -7.45 -15.65
CA ILE A 245 -3.48 -8.85 -16.05
C ILE A 245 -2.51 -9.04 -17.21
N LEU A 246 -1.57 -9.94 -17.04
CA LEU A 246 -0.73 -10.47 -18.12
C LEU A 246 -1.29 -11.81 -18.54
N ASN A 247 -1.85 -11.90 -19.73
CA ASN A 247 -2.27 -13.16 -20.32
C ASN A 247 -1.16 -13.71 -21.19
N TYR A 248 -0.73 -14.95 -20.91
CA TYR A 248 0.27 -15.65 -21.69
C TYR A 248 -0.14 -17.09 -21.93
N GLN A 249 -0.32 -17.47 -23.19
CA GLN A 249 -0.76 -18.82 -23.60
C GLN A 249 -2.03 -19.29 -22.87
N GLY A 250 -2.98 -18.37 -22.64
CA GLY A 250 -4.22 -18.64 -21.92
C GLY A 250 -4.10 -18.68 -20.38
N LYS A 251 -2.90 -18.58 -19.82
CA LYS A 251 -2.66 -18.47 -18.38
C LYS A 251 -2.76 -17.00 -17.96
N ILE A 252 -3.39 -16.76 -16.82
CA ILE A 252 -3.59 -15.47 -16.24
C ILE A 252 -2.56 -15.22 -15.16
N TYR A 253 -1.76 -14.19 -15.32
CA TYR A 253 -0.85 -13.67 -14.30
C TYR A 253 -1.29 -12.26 -13.92
N LEU A 254 -1.09 -11.90 -12.66
CA LEU A 254 -1.23 -10.51 -12.21
C LEU A 254 0.15 -9.84 -12.20
N ILE A 255 0.17 -8.54 -12.44
CA ILE A 255 1.28 -7.66 -12.08
C ILE A 255 0.72 -6.73 -11.03
N ASP A 256 1.17 -6.93 -9.79
CA ASP A 256 0.63 -6.35 -8.58
C ASP A 256 -0.84 -6.70 -8.29
N ALA A 257 -1.28 -6.42 -7.08
CA ALA A 257 -2.65 -6.58 -6.63
C ALA A 257 -2.98 -5.48 -5.60
N GLY A 258 -3.56 -4.41 -6.06
CA GLY A 258 -4.10 -3.37 -5.19
C GLY A 258 -5.37 -3.82 -4.45
N PRO A 259 -5.87 -3.00 -3.51
CA PRO A 259 -7.10 -3.28 -2.79
C PRO A 259 -8.27 -3.54 -3.74
N ASN A 260 -9.22 -4.37 -3.29
CA ASN A 260 -10.40 -4.73 -4.06
C ASN A 260 -10.12 -5.43 -5.40
N ILE A 261 -9.00 -6.15 -5.52
CA ILE A 261 -8.58 -6.85 -6.75
C ILE A 261 -9.67 -7.81 -7.29
N SER A 262 -10.44 -8.48 -6.42
CA SER A 262 -11.55 -9.34 -6.85
C SER A 262 -12.60 -8.58 -7.67
N HIS A 263 -12.90 -7.33 -7.29
CA HIS A 263 -13.85 -6.50 -8.02
C HIS A 263 -13.33 -6.18 -9.43
N SER A 264 -12.04 -5.83 -9.54
CA SER A 264 -11.39 -5.57 -10.83
C SER A 264 -11.33 -6.82 -11.72
N LEU A 265 -11.03 -7.99 -11.15
CA LEU A 265 -11.02 -9.27 -11.89
C LEU A 265 -12.42 -9.64 -12.39
N ASN A 266 -13.43 -9.55 -11.51
CA ASN A 266 -14.82 -9.84 -11.87
C ASN A 266 -15.32 -8.93 -13.00
N ALA A 267 -14.92 -7.66 -13.00
CA ALA A 267 -15.29 -6.71 -14.06
C ALA A 267 -14.76 -7.09 -15.45
N VAL A 268 -13.70 -7.90 -15.52
CA VAL A 268 -13.17 -8.43 -16.79
C VAL A 268 -13.43 -9.93 -16.99
N GLY A 269 -14.30 -10.52 -16.16
CA GLY A 269 -14.72 -11.92 -16.30
C GLY A 269 -13.63 -12.93 -15.92
N VAL A 270 -12.78 -12.60 -14.95
CA VAL A 270 -11.75 -13.49 -14.41
C VAL A 270 -12.11 -13.88 -12.98
N ASP A 271 -12.17 -15.17 -12.69
CA ASP A 271 -12.26 -15.67 -11.32
C ASP A 271 -10.88 -15.65 -10.67
N ILE A 272 -10.84 -15.40 -9.36
CA ILE A 272 -9.59 -15.38 -8.61
C ILE A 272 -8.82 -16.70 -8.67
N ASN A 273 -9.51 -17.84 -8.76
CA ASN A 273 -8.92 -19.15 -8.89
C ASN A 273 -8.37 -19.45 -10.30
N GLU A 274 -8.61 -18.58 -11.29
CA GLU A 274 -7.97 -18.67 -12.61
C GLU A 274 -6.56 -18.05 -12.61
N VAL A 275 -6.17 -17.34 -11.56
CA VAL A 275 -4.88 -16.69 -11.47
C VAL A 275 -3.78 -17.73 -11.25
N GLU A 276 -2.90 -17.89 -12.24
CA GLU A 276 -1.73 -18.80 -12.19
C GLU A 276 -0.64 -18.28 -11.25
N GLY A 277 -0.43 -16.96 -11.24
CA GLY A 277 0.62 -16.33 -10.44
C GLY A 277 0.55 -14.82 -10.43
N ILE A 278 1.35 -14.24 -9.56
CA ILE A 278 1.53 -12.79 -9.43
C ILE A 278 2.99 -12.41 -9.58
N PHE A 279 3.27 -11.39 -10.38
CA PHE A 279 4.53 -10.65 -10.43
C PHE A 279 4.37 -9.42 -9.54
N HIS A 280 5.20 -9.28 -8.52
CA HIS A 280 5.05 -8.22 -7.54
C HIS A 280 6.19 -7.21 -7.67
N THR A 281 5.84 -5.92 -7.77
CA THR A 281 6.80 -4.84 -7.98
C THR A 281 7.33 -4.27 -6.67
N HIS A 282 6.46 -4.01 -5.70
CA HIS A 282 6.83 -3.47 -4.37
C HIS A 282 5.69 -3.57 -3.35
N ALA A 283 5.95 -3.13 -2.11
CA ALA A 283 5.09 -3.41 -0.96
C ALA A 283 4.13 -2.29 -0.55
N HIS A 284 3.92 -1.21 -1.32
CA HIS A 284 2.89 -0.21 -0.99
C HIS A 284 1.48 -0.80 -1.13
N ASP A 285 0.52 -0.32 -0.35
CA ASP A 285 -0.83 -0.90 -0.28
C ASP A 285 -1.58 -0.90 -1.61
N ASP A 286 -1.39 0.09 -2.45
CA ASP A 286 -2.01 0.16 -3.77
C ASP A 286 -1.51 -0.92 -4.74
N HIS A 287 -0.39 -1.58 -4.42
CA HIS A 287 0.16 -2.73 -5.15
C HIS A 287 0.04 -4.04 -4.37
N PHE A 288 -0.09 -3.95 -3.04
CA PHE A 288 0.04 -5.07 -2.11
C PHE A 288 -1.30 -5.53 -1.51
N ALA A 289 -2.23 -4.61 -1.17
CA ALA A 289 -3.37 -4.95 -0.31
C ALA A 289 -4.27 -6.06 -0.87
N GLY A 290 -4.27 -6.27 -2.18
CA GLY A 290 -4.97 -7.38 -2.84
C GLY A 290 -4.38 -8.76 -2.56
N LEU A 291 -3.13 -8.88 -2.07
CA LEU A 291 -2.59 -10.17 -1.61
C LEU A 291 -3.45 -10.77 -0.52
N THR A 292 -4.08 -9.95 0.33
CA THR A 292 -5.03 -10.38 1.37
C THR A 292 -6.24 -11.13 0.81
N THR A 293 -6.57 -10.90 -0.46
CA THR A 293 -7.59 -11.64 -1.20
C THR A 293 -6.99 -12.89 -1.85
N LEU A 294 -5.79 -12.79 -2.43
CA LEU A 294 -5.13 -13.87 -3.15
C LEU A 294 -4.73 -15.05 -2.25
N ILE A 295 -4.47 -14.82 -0.95
CA ILE A 295 -4.22 -15.91 0.02
C ILE A 295 -5.43 -16.83 0.26
N ARG A 296 -6.61 -16.47 -0.28
CA ARG A 296 -7.87 -17.22 -0.11
C ARG A 296 -8.22 -18.10 -1.30
N THR A 297 -7.35 -18.19 -2.30
CA THR A 297 -7.54 -19.06 -3.46
C THR A 297 -7.51 -20.54 -3.08
N ASP A 298 -8.17 -21.38 -3.87
CA ASP A 298 -8.24 -22.84 -3.65
C ASP A 298 -6.87 -23.52 -3.76
N GLN A 299 -5.91 -22.85 -4.41
CA GLN A 299 -4.54 -23.31 -4.59
C GLN A 299 -3.55 -22.19 -4.27
N ARG A 300 -2.33 -22.56 -3.86
CA ARG A 300 -1.25 -21.58 -3.72
C ARG A 300 -0.92 -20.97 -5.08
N ILE A 301 -1.06 -19.65 -5.18
CA ILE A 301 -0.67 -18.89 -6.36
C ILE A 301 0.86 -18.80 -6.42
N LYS A 302 1.43 -18.90 -7.62
CA LYS A 302 2.86 -18.68 -7.84
C LYS A 302 3.19 -17.21 -7.60
N TYR A 303 4.17 -16.98 -6.77
CA TYR A 303 4.63 -15.64 -6.40
C TYR A 303 6.01 -15.37 -7.02
N TYR A 304 6.07 -14.40 -7.93
CA TYR A 304 7.26 -14.02 -8.66
C TYR A 304 7.70 -12.63 -8.26
N SER A 305 8.90 -12.49 -7.71
CA SER A 305 9.58 -11.22 -7.47
C SER A 305 11.06 -11.47 -7.25
N THR A 306 11.86 -10.41 -7.14
CA THR A 306 13.22 -10.58 -6.62
C THR A 306 13.16 -10.93 -5.12
N SER A 307 14.18 -11.60 -4.61
CA SER A 307 14.30 -11.92 -3.18
C SER A 307 14.19 -10.68 -2.29
N LEU A 308 14.66 -9.54 -2.77
CA LEU A 308 14.59 -8.25 -2.08
C LEU A 308 13.15 -7.76 -1.90
N VAL A 309 12.36 -7.71 -2.97
CA VAL A 309 10.93 -7.33 -2.92
C VAL A 309 10.17 -8.35 -2.10
N ARG A 310 10.41 -9.65 -2.30
CA ARG A 310 9.76 -10.70 -1.51
C ARG A 310 10.01 -10.52 0.00
N ALA A 311 11.24 -10.22 0.40
CA ALA A 311 11.56 -10.00 1.81
C ALA A 311 10.76 -8.84 2.41
N SER A 312 10.61 -7.73 1.68
CA SER A 312 9.81 -6.58 2.08
C SER A 312 8.33 -6.94 2.21
N VAL A 313 7.78 -7.58 1.17
CA VAL A 313 6.36 -8.00 1.11
C VAL A 313 6.04 -9.04 2.19
N THR A 314 6.92 -10.03 2.39
CA THR A 314 6.74 -11.06 3.43
C THR A 314 6.66 -10.45 4.82
N ARG A 315 7.56 -9.52 5.17
CA ARG A 315 7.55 -8.83 6.47
C ARG A 315 6.29 -8.00 6.68
N LYS A 316 5.84 -7.32 5.63
CA LYS A 316 4.61 -6.54 5.69
C LYS A 316 3.38 -7.42 5.88
N LEU A 317 3.27 -8.52 5.13
CA LEU A 317 2.15 -9.46 5.26
C LEU A 317 2.17 -10.16 6.62
N ALA A 318 3.34 -10.58 7.10
CA ALA A 318 3.51 -11.18 8.40
C ALA A 318 3.08 -10.21 9.53
N ALA A 319 3.44 -8.93 9.43
CA ALA A 319 3.00 -7.89 10.35
C ALA A 319 1.48 -7.71 10.36
N LEU A 320 0.84 -7.63 9.17
CA LEU A 320 -0.62 -7.50 9.03
C LEU A 320 -1.38 -8.69 9.61
N MET A 321 -0.87 -9.89 9.43
CA MET A 321 -1.53 -11.13 9.84
C MET A 321 -1.14 -11.58 11.24
N SER A 322 -0.12 -10.98 11.85
CA SER A 322 0.51 -11.42 13.13
C SER A 322 0.96 -12.89 13.06
N ILE A 323 1.70 -13.24 12.01
CA ILE A 323 2.26 -14.57 11.77
C ILE A 323 3.78 -14.51 11.57
N GLU A 324 4.44 -15.65 11.60
CA GLU A 324 5.86 -15.76 11.28
C GLU A 324 6.11 -15.54 9.76
N GLU A 325 7.25 -14.94 9.40
CA GLU A 325 7.63 -14.71 8.00
C GLU A 325 7.67 -16.02 7.17
N SER A 326 8.04 -17.14 7.78
CA SER A 326 8.06 -18.47 7.15
C SER A 326 6.69 -18.94 6.66
N SER A 327 5.60 -18.44 7.24
CA SER A 327 4.23 -18.77 6.82
C SER A 327 3.85 -18.17 5.46
N PHE A 328 4.66 -17.30 4.89
CA PHE A 328 4.42 -16.77 3.54
C PHE A 328 4.33 -17.89 2.49
N GLU A 329 5.16 -18.92 2.62
CA GLU A 329 5.18 -20.08 1.72
C GLU A 329 3.97 -21.03 1.94
N ASP A 330 3.20 -20.87 3.02
CA ASP A 330 1.94 -21.59 3.19
C ASP A 330 0.86 -21.06 2.23
N PHE A 331 0.93 -19.78 1.88
CA PHE A 331 -0.02 -19.09 0.99
C PHE A 331 0.42 -19.06 -0.47
N PHE A 332 1.73 -18.97 -0.72
CA PHE A 332 2.28 -18.77 -2.06
C PHE A 332 3.33 -19.82 -2.42
N GLU A 333 3.35 -20.23 -3.69
CA GLU A 333 4.47 -20.99 -4.28
C GLU A 333 5.53 -19.98 -4.74
N VAL A 334 6.59 -19.82 -3.94
CA VAL A 334 7.60 -18.76 -4.14
C VAL A 334 8.58 -19.13 -5.27
N HIS A 335 8.81 -18.16 -6.16
CA HIS A 335 9.78 -18.22 -7.24
C HIS A 335 10.57 -16.92 -7.30
N ASP A 336 11.77 -16.91 -6.75
CA ASP A 336 12.65 -15.75 -6.81
C ASP A 336 13.18 -15.54 -8.24
N LEU A 337 13.16 -14.28 -8.68
CA LEU A 337 13.69 -13.85 -9.96
C LEU A 337 15.08 -13.23 -9.77
N ASP A 338 16.02 -13.62 -10.63
CA ASP A 338 17.36 -13.04 -10.66
C ASP A 338 17.33 -11.63 -11.26
N PHE A 339 17.95 -10.67 -10.58
CA PHE A 339 18.06 -9.29 -11.02
C PHE A 339 18.80 -9.14 -12.35
N ASN A 340 18.38 -8.20 -13.18
CA ASN A 340 19.01 -7.84 -14.46
C ASN A 340 19.22 -9.02 -15.41
N THR A 341 18.43 -10.08 -15.23
CA THR A 341 18.55 -11.35 -15.96
C THR A 341 17.18 -11.74 -16.53
N TRP A 342 17.17 -12.31 -17.73
CA TRP A 342 15.96 -12.90 -18.29
C TRP A 342 15.65 -14.24 -17.63
N ASN A 343 14.70 -14.24 -16.73
CA ASN A 343 14.16 -15.43 -16.07
C ASN A 343 13.09 -16.08 -16.96
N VAL A 344 13.17 -17.37 -17.20
CA VAL A 344 12.26 -18.08 -18.11
C VAL A 344 11.15 -18.79 -17.32
N ILE A 345 9.90 -18.42 -17.57
CA ILE A 345 8.71 -18.96 -16.93
C ILE A 345 7.79 -19.53 -18.01
N ASN A 346 7.88 -20.83 -18.27
CA ASN A 346 7.06 -21.52 -19.30
C ASN A 346 7.13 -20.85 -20.70
N GLY A 347 8.28 -20.27 -21.07
CA GLY A 347 8.48 -19.59 -22.34
C GLY A 347 8.21 -18.07 -22.33
N LEU A 348 7.61 -17.54 -21.27
CA LEU A 348 7.63 -16.12 -20.95
C LEU A 348 8.97 -15.79 -20.31
N GLU A 349 9.64 -14.76 -20.80
CA GLU A 349 10.88 -14.27 -20.21
C GLU A 349 10.62 -12.97 -19.44
N VAL A 350 11.10 -12.89 -18.20
CA VAL A 350 10.89 -11.75 -17.29
C VAL A 350 12.24 -11.26 -16.77
N CYS A 351 12.51 -9.96 -16.89
CA CYS A 351 13.72 -9.33 -16.36
C CYS A 351 13.35 -8.24 -15.36
N PRO A 352 13.48 -8.49 -14.05
CA PRO A 352 13.34 -7.46 -13.05
C PRO A 352 14.58 -6.59 -12.99
N VAL A 353 14.39 -5.28 -12.91
CA VAL A 353 15.45 -4.32 -12.66
C VAL A 353 15.07 -3.39 -11.53
N PHE A 354 16.06 -2.97 -10.75
CA PHE A 354 15.83 -2.08 -9.62
C PHE A 354 15.31 -0.70 -10.08
N SER A 355 14.40 -0.13 -9.30
CA SER A 355 13.86 1.21 -9.48
C SER A 355 13.93 1.99 -8.16
N PRO A 356 14.51 3.21 -8.14
CA PRO A 356 14.54 4.07 -6.96
C PRO A 356 13.14 4.44 -6.47
N HIS A 357 12.80 4.02 -5.24
CA HIS A 357 11.51 4.25 -4.59
C HIS A 357 11.69 4.17 -3.06
N PRO A 358 10.77 4.68 -2.23
CA PRO A 358 10.88 4.60 -0.76
C PRO A 358 11.03 3.19 -0.20
N VAL A 359 10.39 2.21 -0.82
CA VAL A 359 10.51 0.78 -0.50
C VAL A 359 11.18 0.02 -1.65
N GLU A 360 11.61 -1.21 -1.42
CA GLU A 360 12.23 -2.08 -2.41
C GLU A 360 11.32 -2.25 -3.62
N THR A 361 11.75 -1.75 -4.79
CA THR A 361 10.91 -1.71 -6.00
C THR A 361 11.65 -2.23 -7.21
N ASN A 362 10.94 -3.00 -8.02
CA ASN A 362 11.38 -3.43 -9.33
C ASN A 362 10.44 -2.90 -10.41
N ILE A 363 11.01 -2.49 -11.54
CA ILE A 363 10.31 -2.48 -12.81
C ILE A 363 10.51 -3.82 -13.50
N LEU A 364 9.55 -4.25 -14.31
CA LEU A 364 9.53 -5.57 -14.92
C LEU A 364 9.48 -5.47 -16.44
N PHE A 365 10.46 -6.05 -17.11
CA PHE A 365 10.42 -6.24 -18.55
C PHE A 365 9.97 -7.67 -18.84
N PHE A 366 8.96 -7.80 -19.70
CA PHE A 366 8.43 -9.08 -20.18
C PHE A 366 8.71 -9.21 -21.66
N ARG A 367 9.10 -10.39 -22.13
CA ARG A 367 9.18 -10.68 -23.56
C ARG A 367 8.82 -12.12 -23.86
N THR A 368 8.39 -12.33 -25.08
CA THR A 368 8.15 -13.67 -25.61
C THR A 368 8.51 -13.71 -27.09
N LEU A 369 8.87 -14.88 -27.58
CA LEU A 369 9.14 -15.08 -28.98
C LEU A 369 7.83 -15.02 -29.78
N TRP A 370 7.82 -14.20 -30.82
CA TRP A 370 6.74 -14.05 -31.79
C TRP A 370 7.23 -14.38 -33.20
N LYS A 371 6.35 -14.25 -34.20
CA LYS A 371 6.65 -14.65 -35.60
C LYS A 371 7.94 -14.04 -36.16
N ASP A 372 8.20 -12.77 -35.87
CA ASP A 372 9.29 -11.99 -36.43
C ASP A 372 10.36 -11.60 -35.38
N GLY A 373 10.42 -12.31 -34.26
CA GLY A 373 11.35 -12.04 -33.16
C GLY A 373 10.66 -11.84 -31.82
N TYR A 374 11.35 -11.23 -30.86
CA TYR A 374 10.77 -10.95 -29.55
C TYR A 374 9.80 -9.77 -29.60
N VAL A 375 8.69 -9.90 -28.89
CA VAL A 375 7.82 -8.79 -28.49
C VAL A 375 8.01 -8.52 -27.02
N GLU A 376 8.14 -7.24 -26.65
CA GLU A 376 8.47 -6.82 -25.30
C GLU A 376 7.40 -5.88 -24.73
N TYR A 377 7.12 -6.05 -23.45
CA TYR A 377 6.31 -5.17 -22.62
C TYR A 377 7.12 -4.74 -21.40
N ALA A 378 7.06 -3.47 -21.02
CA ALA A 378 7.65 -2.95 -19.80
C ALA A 378 6.57 -2.44 -18.85
N HIS A 379 6.57 -2.95 -17.63
CA HIS A 379 5.76 -2.46 -16.51
C HIS A 379 6.66 -1.67 -15.58
N MET A 380 6.47 -0.33 -15.57
CA MET A 380 7.41 0.56 -14.89
C MET A 380 7.11 0.73 -13.39
N ALA A 381 5.97 0.19 -12.91
CA ALA A 381 5.53 0.39 -11.53
C ALA A 381 5.54 1.88 -11.13
N ASP A 382 5.90 2.18 -9.90
CA ASP A 382 6.09 3.55 -9.41
C ASP A 382 7.52 3.99 -9.67
N ILE A 383 7.68 5.03 -10.45
CA ILE A 383 8.98 5.60 -10.80
C ILE A 383 9.11 7.05 -10.34
N ALA A 384 10.29 7.41 -9.86
CA ALA A 384 10.62 8.81 -9.61
C ALA A 384 11.00 9.54 -10.91
N SER A 385 10.59 10.80 -11.05
CA SER A 385 10.99 11.62 -12.19
C SER A 385 12.50 11.83 -12.24
N PHE A 386 13.05 12.07 -13.44
CA PHE A 386 14.49 12.36 -13.59
C PHE A 386 14.91 13.60 -12.79
N GLU A 387 14.06 14.62 -12.70
CA GLU A 387 14.34 15.83 -11.93
C GLU A 387 14.51 15.51 -10.44
N VAL A 388 13.62 14.67 -9.90
CA VAL A 388 13.70 14.21 -8.50
C VAL A 388 14.99 13.39 -8.29
N LEU A 389 15.29 12.44 -9.18
CA LEU A 389 16.48 11.59 -9.07
C LEU A 389 17.78 12.39 -9.22
N GLU A 390 17.84 13.36 -10.15
CA GLU A 390 18.99 14.27 -10.29
C GLU A 390 19.24 15.07 -9.01
N GLY A 391 18.18 15.53 -8.35
CA GLY A 391 18.25 16.21 -7.05
C GLY A 391 18.69 15.33 -5.87
N MET A 392 18.78 14.01 -6.08
CA MET A 392 19.25 13.06 -5.06
C MET A 392 20.71 12.65 -5.27
N ILE A 393 21.35 13.01 -6.39
CA ILE A 393 22.74 12.63 -6.66
C ILE A 393 23.67 13.27 -5.64
N THR A 394 24.55 12.47 -5.06
CA THR A 394 25.58 12.91 -4.12
C THR A 394 26.92 12.24 -4.41
N GLU A 395 28.00 13.00 -4.25
CA GLU A 395 29.40 12.51 -4.30
C GLU A 395 29.88 12.04 -2.92
N ASP A 396 29.15 12.38 -1.86
CA ASP A 396 29.48 11.99 -0.49
C ASP A 396 28.93 10.57 -0.22
N PRO A 397 29.80 9.57 0.03
CA PRO A 397 29.38 8.19 0.26
C PRO A 397 28.59 8.00 1.57
N GLU A 398 28.63 8.94 2.50
CA GLU A 398 27.90 8.88 3.76
C GLU A 398 26.56 9.65 3.72
N ALA A 399 26.36 10.50 2.71
CA ALA A 399 25.15 11.31 2.61
C ALA A 399 23.96 10.52 2.05
N PRO A 400 22.73 10.77 2.54
CA PRO A 400 21.50 10.24 1.94
C PRO A 400 21.34 10.68 0.47
N GLY A 401 21.22 9.71 -0.42
CA GLY A 401 21.10 9.97 -1.87
C GLY A 401 21.50 8.79 -2.71
N ILE A 402 21.79 9.04 -4.00
CA ILE A 402 22.22 8.02 -4.97
C ILE A 402 23.55 8.43 -5.63
N SER A 403 24.30 7.44 -6.07
CA SER A 403 25.46 7.68 -6.93
C SER A 403 25.04 8.11 -8.35
N ARG A 404 25.90 8.83 -9.04
CA ARG A 404 25.70 9.14 -10.46
C ARG A 404 25.57 7.86 -11.30
N GLN A 405 26.29 6.79 -10.94
CA GLN A 405 26.20 5.50 -11.62
C GLN A 405 24.80 4.89 -11.49
N MET A 406 24.21 4.88 -10.30
CA MET A 406 22.83 4.41 -10.08
C MET A 406 21.83 5.24 -10.88
N PHE A 407 21.98 6.57 -10.90
CA PHE A 407 21.12 7.45 -11.69
C PHE A 407 21.19 7.11 -13.20
N GLU A 408 22.39 7.01 -13.78
CA GLU A 408 22.53 6.73 -15.22
C GLU A 408 22.00 5.33 -15.59
N LYS A 409 22.22 4.33 -14.74
CA LYS A 409 21.67 2.98 -14.92
C LYS A 409 20.13 2.98 -14.85
N THR A 410 19.55 3.70 -13.89
CA THR A 410 18.11 3.87 -13.78
C THR A 410 17.54 4.55 -15.02
N ARG A 411 18.19 5.63 -15.48
CA ARG A 411 17.78 6.34 -16.67
C ARG A 411 17.84 5.47 -17.93
N GLU A 412 18.87 4.63 -18.07
CA GLU A 412 18.97 3.67 -19.17
C GLU A 412 17.78 2.69 -19.16
N HIS A 413 17.42 2.14 -18.00
CA HIS A 413 16.28 1.25 -17.84
C HIS A 413 14.96 1.95 -18.17
N TYR A 414 14.73 3.18 -17.65
CA TYR A 414 13.50 3.91 -17.91
C TYR A 414 13.32 4.28 -19.37
N LEU A 415 14.41 4.57 -20.08
CA LEU A 415 14.40 4.95 -21.49
C LEU A 415 14.51 3.75 -22.45
N LYS A 416 14.73 2.52 -21.95
CA LYS A 416 14.84 1.33 -22.80
C LYS A 416 13.62 1.25 -23.73
N PRO A 417 13.81 1.22 -25.07
CA PRO A 417 12.72 1.10 -26.02
C PRO A 417 12.13 -0.31 -25.99
N VAL A 418 10.79 -0.40 -25.96
CA VAL A 418 10.00 -1.63 -26.03
C VAL A 418 8.73 -1.36 -26.84
N GLN A 419 8.03 -2.42 -27.28
CA GLN A 419 6.82 -2.25 -28.08
C GLN A 419 5.67 -1.62 -27.31
N LEU A 420 5.54 -1.95 -26.02
CA LEU A 420 4.53 -1.39 -25.12
C LEU A 420 5.14 -1.12 -23.74
N LYS A 421 4.89 0.05 -23.20
CA LYS A 421 5.36 0.46 -21.88
C LYS A 421 4.20 1.06 -21.08
N LYS A 422 3.93 0.53 -19.88
CA LYS A 422 3.07 1.19 -18.89
C LYS A 422 3.96 2.03 -17.98
N ILE A 423 3.64 3.30 -17.86
CA ILE A 423 4.35 4.27 -16.99
C ILE A 423 3.29 4.93 -16.12
N ASP A 424 3.51 4.96 -14.82
CA ASP A 424 2.80 5.85 -13.94
C ASP A 424 3.41 7.25 -14.02
N ILE A 425 2.57 8.25 -14.29
CA ILE A 425 2.97 9.66 -14.41
C ILE A 425 2.28 10.55 -13.38
N GLY A 426 1.53 9.95 -12.46
CA GLY A 426 0.71 10.65 -11.46
C GLY A 426 1.29 10.68 -10.06
N GLY A 427 2.50 10.12 -9.86
CA GLY A 427 3.15 10.01 -8.57
C GLY A 427 3.66 11.30 -7.95
#